data_806b0a71007eba1ae296f1272cd776e1
#
_entry.id   806b0a71007eba1ae296f1272cd776e1
#
_cell.length_a   1.000
_cell.length_b   1.000
_cell.length_c   1.000
_cell.angle_alpha   90.00
_cell.angle_beta   90.00
_cell.angle_gamma   90.00
#
_symmetry.space_group_name_H-M   'P 1'
#
loop_
_entity.id
_entity.type
_entity.pdbx_description
1 polymer ?
#
loop_
_entity_poly.entity_id
_entity_poly.type
_entity_poly.pdbx_seq_one_letter_code
_entity_poly.pdbx_strand_id
1 'polypeptide(L)'
;MRKIKDILIDNGFRFNHNLGQNFITDKNLLDKIVELSGVDENDVVVEIGTGAGTLTRAIAEKAKKVYSFEVDRALKPVLDETLSGLDNVEVIFKDVLKMKDKELIEIIGEKFKVVANIPYYITTALVMRFLEEGVHPSAITVMVQKEVADRFVAKPATEDYGAITMAISLYGDAKIVGQVDKSMFYPVPKVDSSIVRIDVYDKYAGVNKKKVNKAIKCAFMMRRKTLLNNLTAVYPVQKDETAKILESLNIDLKARGETLTLDQIIEISDLLSK
;
A
#
# COMPACT_ATOMS: atom_id res chain seq x y z
N MET A 1 17.49 -22.47 -11.29
CA MET A 1 16.26 -22.77 -10.52
C MET A 1 15.27 -23.47 -11.43
N ARG A 2 14.53 -24.48 -10.96
CA ARG A 2 13.44 -25.11 -11.70
C ARG A 2 12.35 -24.06 -12.04
N LYS A 3 11.60 -24.30 -13.11
CA LYS A 3 10.47 -23.39 -13.45
C LYS A 3 9.40 -23.48 -12.37
N ILE A 4 8.91 -22.34 -11.90
CA ILE A 4 7.90 -22.29 -10.81
C ILE A 4 6.63 -23.08 -11.13
N LYS A 5 6.23 -23.14 -12.42
CA LYS A 5 5.09 -23.96 -12.86
C LYS A 5 5.28 -25.43 -12.54
N ASP A 6 6.50 -25.95 -12.78
CA ASP A 6 6.81 -27.36 -12.54
C ASP A 6 6.80 -27.65 -11.02
N ILE A 7 7.33 -26.74 -10.23
CA ILE A 7 7.33 -26.84 -8.76
C ILE A 7 5.89 -26.85 -8.22
N LEU A 8 5.03 -25.99 -8.73
CA LEU A 8 3.61 -25.94 -8.33
C LEU A 8 2.87 -27.23 -8.69
N ILE A 9 3.10 -27.77 -9.89
CA ILE A 9 2.48 -29.02 -10.36
C ILE A 9 2.95 -30.22 -9.53
N ASP A 10 4.27 -30.34 -9.33
CA ASP A 10 4.85 -31.47 -8.60
C ASP A 10 4.43 -31.50 -7.12
N ASN A 11 4.21 -30.33 -6.52
CA ASN A 11 3.67 -30.19 -5.17
C ASN A 11 2.14 -30.26 -5.12
N GLY A 12 1.45 -30.55 -6.24
CA GLY A 12 -0.01 -30.68 -6.31
C GLY A 12 -0.78 -29.40 -5.96
N PHE A 13 -0.13 -28.22 -6.11
CA PHE A 13 -0.73 -26.95 -5.73
C PHE A 13 -1.92 -26.60 -6.63
N ARG A 14 -3.01 -26.14 -6.02
CA ARG A 14 -4.21 -25.65 -6.71
C ARG A 14 -4.44 -24.19 -6.37
N PHE A 15 -4.55 -23.35 -7.41
CA PHE A 15 -4.82 -21.93 -7.23
C PHE A 15 -6.13 -21.66 -6.50
N ASN A 16 -6.07 -20.81 -5.50
CA ASN A 16 -7.24 -20.31 -4.81
C ASN A 16 -7.66 -18.96 -5.40
N HIS A 17 -8.71 -18.97 -6.23
CA HIS A 17 -9.22 -17.75 -6.87
C HIS A 17 -9.64 -16.66 -5.87
N ASN A 18 -10.10 -17.06 -4.67
CA ASN A 18 -10.50 -16.10 -3.63
C ASN A 18 -9.31 -15.33 -3.05
N LEU A 19 -8.10 -15.85 -3.19
CA LEU A 19 -6.88 -15.20 -2.75
C LEU A 19 -6.22 -14.36 -3.86
N GLY A 20 -6.77 -14.34 -5.07
CA GLY A 20 -6.25 -13.51 -6.17
C GLY A 20 -4.79 -13.82 -6.54
N GLN A 21 -4.38 -15.07 -6.44
CA GLN A 21 -2.99 -15.52 -6.64
C GLN A 21 -2.54 -15.34 -8.09
N ASN A 22 -1.58 -14.45 -8.33
CA ASN A 22 -0.89 -14.24 -9.61
C ASN A 22 0.61 -14.17 -9.34
N PHE A 23 1.35 -15.19 -9.74
CA PHE A 23 2.77 -15.32 -9.44
C PHE A 23 3.62 -14.77 -10.58
N ILE A 24 4.67 -14.02 -10.24
CA ILE A 24 5.67 -13.56 -11.20
C ILE A 24 6.63 -14.70 -11.48
N THR A 25 6.89 -14.95 -12.74
CA THR A 25 7.77 -16.05 -13.17
C THR A 25 9.04 -15.59 -13.90
N ASP A 26 9.06 -14.32 -14.32
CA ASP A 26 10.18 -13.74 -15.03
C ASP A 26 11.24 -13.19 -14.08
N LYS A 27 12.46 -13.73 -14.15
CA LYS A 27 13.56 -13.33 -13.26
C LYS A 27 13.98 -11.87 -13.46
N ASN A 28 13.99 -11.37 -14.70
CA ASN A 28 14.41 -10.00 -14.96
C ASN A 28 13.43 -9.01 -14.33
N LEU A 29 12.14 -9.33 -14.37
CA LEU A 29 11.12 -8.52 -13.69
C LEU A 29 11.31 -8.55 -12.17
N LEU A 30 11.57 -9.73 -11.58
CA LEU A 30 11.82 -9.84 -10.14
C LEU A 30 13.04 -9.01 -9.71
N ASP A 31 14.16 -9.14 -10.42
CA ASP A 31 15.37 -8.36 -10.17
C ASP A 31 15.09 -6.84 -10.31
N LYS A 32 14.29 -6.46 -11.32
CA LYS A 32 13.88 -5.07 -11.53
C LYS A 32 13.01 -4.52 -10.40
N ILE A 33 12.08 -5.32 -9.87
CA ILE A 33 11.25 -4.91 -8.71
C ILE A 33 12.16 -4.63 -7.50
N VAL A 34 13.13 -5.49 -7.23
CA VAL A 34 14.06 -5.32 -6.12
C VAL A 34 14.94 -4.08 -6.32
N GLU A 35 15.47 -3.86 -7.54
CA GLU A 35 16.21 -2.63 -7.88
C GLU A 35 15.38 -1.36 -7.63
N LEU A 36 14.15 -1.32 -8.15
CA LEU A 36 13.24 -0.17 -8.01
C LEU A 36 12.78 0.06 -6.58
N SER A 37 12.76 -0.98 -5.74
CA SER A 37 12.47 -0.85 -4.31
C SER A 37 13.59 -0.18 -3.51
N GLY A 38 14.80 -0.13 -4.07
CA GLY A 38 16.00 0.40 -3.39
C GLY A 38 16.40 -0.41 -2.17
N VAL A 39 16.18 -1.73 -2.20
CA VAL A 39 16.63 -2.66 -1.16
C VAL A 39 18.12 -2.90 -1.30
N ASP A 40 18.85 -2.87 -0.18
CA ASP A 40 20.28 -3.16 -0.07
C ASP A 40 20.59 -4.17 1.05
N GLU A 41 21.87 -4.49 1.22
CA GLU A 41 22.39 -5.51 2.17
C GLU A 41 22.20 -5.15 3.64
N ASN A 42 21.78 -3.95 3.98
CA ASN A 42 21.54 -3.52 5.36
C ASN A 42 20.05 -3.58 5.71
N ASP A 43 19.17 -3.76 4.71
CA ASP A 43 17.73 -3.66 4.89
C ASP A 43 17.12 -4.93 5.48
N VAL A 44 16.20 -4.71 6.40
CA VAL A 44 15.17 -5.67 6.77
C VAL A 44 13.97 -5.42 5.85
N VAL A 45 13.50 -6.46 5.17
CA VAL A 45 12.37 -6.35 4.25
C VAL A 45 11.19 -7.18 4.75
N VAL A 46 10.03 -6.57 4.73
CA VAL A 46 8.75 -7.22 4.98
C VAL A 46 8.07 -7.44 3.63
N GLU A 47 7.86 -8.68 3.28
CA GLU A 47 7.07 -9.06 2.11
C GLU A 47 5.67 -9.51 2.55
N ILE A 48 4.65 -9.09 1.82
CA ILE A 48 3.27 -9.48 2.06
C ILE A 48 2.75 -10.25 0.85
N GLY A 49 2.30 -11.49 1.10
CA GLY A 49 1.92 -12.42 0.05
C GLY A 49 3.15 -13.10 -0.57
N THR A 50 3.76 -14.03 0.19
CA THR A 50 4.93 -14.81 -0.25
C THR A 50 4.66 -15.52 -1.59
N GLY A 51 3.41 -15.98 -1.78
CA GLY A 51 3.03 -16.72 -2.96
C GLY A 51 3.92 -17.94 -3.18
N ALA A 52 4.45 -18.08 -4.38
CA ALA A 52 5.38 -19.19 -4.69
C ALA A 52 6.84 -18.92 -4.28
N GLY A 53 7.13 -17.81 -3.58
CA GLY A 53 8.46 -17.47 -3.07
C GLY A 53 9.43 -16.89 -4.10
N THR A 54 8.97 -16.56 -5.31
CA THR A 54 9.86 -16.06 -6.37
C THR A 54 10.38 -14.66 -6.07
N LEU A 55 9.52 -13.75 -5.62
CA LEU A 55 9.91 -12.41 -5.21
C LEU A 55 10.70 -12.45 -3.89
N THR A 56 10.27 -13.28 -2.94
CA THR A 56 10.99 -13.52 -1.67
C THR A 56 12.45 -13.87 -1.91
N ARG A 57 12.72 -14.81 -2.84
CA ARG A 57 14.08 -15.21 -3.20
C ARG A 57 14.88 -14.04 -3.79
N ALA A 58 14.29 -13.30 -4.72
CA ALA A 58 14.96 -12.16 -5.34
C ALA A 58 15.29 -11.06 -4.31
N ILE A 59 14.39 -10.80 -3.36
CA ILE A 59 14.64 -9.87 -2.25
C ILE A 59 15.77 -10.40 -1.36
N ALA A 60 15.76 -11.69 -1.01
CA ALA A 60 16.74 -12.31 -0.12
C ALA A 60 18.15 -12.29 -0.69
N GLU A 61 18.31 -12.28 -2.02
CA GLU A 61 19.61 -12.13 -2.69
C GLU A 61 20.26 -10.75 -2.46
N LYS A 62 19.49 -9.75 -1.98
CA LYS A 62 19.95 -8.38 -1.74
C LYS A 62 19.84 -7.94 -0.29
N ALA A 63 18.76 -8.34 0.38
CA ALA A 63 18.42 -7.85 1.71
C ALA A 63 19.22 -8.56 2.82
N LYS A 64 19.40 -7.89 3.95
CA LYS A 64 19.95 -8.46 5.17
C LYS A 64 19.06 -9.57 5.73
N LYS A 65 17.75 -9.32 5.78
CA LYS A 65 16.74 -10.24 6.32
C LYS A 65 15.39 -10.00 5.62
N VAL A 66 14.68 -11.09 5.34
CA VAL A 66 13.32 -11.04 4.79
C VAL A 66 12.35 -11.73 5.73
N TYR A 67 11.32 -11.02 6.14
CA TYR A 67 10.13 -11.56 6.81
C TYR A 67 8.99 -11.58 5.81
N SER A 68 8.55 -12.77 5.38
CA SER A 68 7.51 -12.90 4.37
C SER A 68 6.24 -13.48 4.98
N PHE A 69 5.13 -12.74 4.86
CA PHE A 69 3.83 -13.12 5.43
C PHE A 69 2.95 -13.76 4.38
N GLU A 70 2.38 -14.94 4.70
CA GLU A 70 1.50 -15.71 3.81
C GLU A 70 0.27 -16.20 4.58
N VAL A 71 -0.89 -16.21 3.92
CA VAL A 71 -2.13 -16.74 4.51
C VAL A 71 -2.45 -18.16 4.05
N ASP A 72 -1.99 -18.52 2.86
CA ASP A 72 -2.26 -19.82 2.24
C ASP A 72 -1.22 -20.87 2.67
N ARG A 73 -1.58 -21.66 3.67
CA ARG A 73 -0.73 -22.76 4.15
C ARG A 73 -0.49 -23.88 3.13
N ALA A 74 -1.31 -23.96 2.06
CA ALA A 74 -1.10 -24.93 1.00
C ALA A 74 0.19 -24.66 0.19
N LEU A 75 0.73 -23.44 0.27
CA LEU A 75 2.01 -23.06 -0.35
C LEU A 75 3.24 -23.56 0.40
N LYS A 76 3.09 -24.08 1.63
CA LYS A 76 4.24 -24.48 2.43
C LYS A 76 5.20 -25.44 1.71
N PRO A 77 4.77 -26.56 1.08
CA PRO A 77 5.69 -27.44 0.36
C PRO A 77 6.41 -26.75 -0.81
N VAL A 78 5.72 -25.86 -1.52
CA VAL A 78 6.30 -25.04 -2.61
C VAL A 78 7.39 -24.12 -2.06
N LEU A 79 7.13 -23.49 -0.94
CA LEU A 79 8.07 -22.56 -0.29
C LEU A 79 9.28 -23.27 0.30
N ASP A 80 9.11 -24.45 0.88
CA ASP A 80 10.20 -25.28 1.38
C ASP A 80 11.20 -25.61 0.23
N GLU A 81 10.72 -25.82 -0.99
CA GLU A 81 11.57 -26.04 -2.17
C GLU A 81 12.14 -24.72 -2.73
N THR A 82 11.26 -23.73 -2.97
CA THR A 82 11.64 -22.47 -3.63
C THR A 82 12.63 -21.66 -2.81
N LEU A 83 12.52 -21.66 -1.48
CA LEU A 83 13.35 -20.88 -0.57
C LEU A 83 14.50 -21.68 0.05
N SER A 84 14.67 -22.94 -0.36
CA SER A 84 15.77 -23.80 0.10
C SER A 84 17.13 -23.12 -0.09
N GLY A 85 17.98 -23.23 0.94
CA GLY A 85 19.33 -22.66 0.95
C GLY A 85 19.42 -21.17 1.23
N LEU A 86 18.32 -20.53 1.66
CA LEU A 86 18.31 -19.13 2.11
C LEU A 86 18.19 -19.07 3.64
N ASP A 87 19.24 -18.60 4.31
CA ASP A 87 19.29 -18.50 5.78
C ASP A 87 18.71 -17.17 6.30
N ASN A 88 18.53 -16.19 5.42
CA ASN A 88 18.05 -14.86 5.76
C ASN A 88 16.53 -14.66 5.49
N VAL A 89 15.77 -15.73 5.24
CA VAL A 89 14.31 -15.69 5.00
C VAL A 89 13.57 -16.36 6.14
N GLU A 90 12.48 -15.73 6.56
CA GLU A 90 11.52 -16.30 7.50
C GLU A 90 10.11 -16.15 6.96
N VAL A 91 9.43 -17.28 6.68
CA VAL A 91 8.04 -17.29 6.22
C VAL A 91 7.11 -17.44 7.42
N ILE A 92 6.20 -16.49 7.55
CA ILE A 92 5.25 -16.41 8.69
C ILE A 92 3.83 -16.58 8.15
N PHE A 93 3.20 -17.71 8.50
CA PHE A 93 1.83 -18.00 8.07
C PHE A 93 0.80 -17.28 8.94
N LYS A 94 0.68 -15.95 8.73
CA LYS A 94 -0.27 -15.05 9.40
C LYS A 94 -0.78 -13.98 8.46
N ASP A 95 -1.99 -13.48 8.75
CA ASP A 95 -2.57 -12.32 8.07
C ASP A 95 -2.06 -11.02 8.76
N VAL A 96 -1.15 -10.31 8.09
CA VAL A 96 -0.55 -9.08 8.62
C VAL A 96 -1.58 -7.98 8.91
N LEU A 97 -2.71 -7.96 8.18
CA LEU A 97 -3.79 -6.99 8.43
C LEU A 97 -4.51 -7.22 9.76
N LYS A 98 -4.37 -8.40 10.36
CA LYS A 98 -4.98 -8.76 11.65
C LYS A 98 -3.99 -8.72 12.81
N MET A 99 -2.71 -8.51 12.54
CA MET A 99 -1.68 -8.43 13.58
C MET A 99 -1.71 -7.07 14.27
N LYS A 100 -1.43 -7.07 15.57
CA LYS A 100 -1.21 -5.83 16.33
C LYS A 100 0.18 -5.29 16.05
N ASP A 101 0.34 -3.96 16.08
CA ASP A 101 1.64 -3.30 15.86
C ASP A 101 2.75 -3.85 16.74
N LYS A 102 2.46 -4.03 18.04
CA LYS A 102 3.42 -4.57 18.99
C LYS A 102 3.93 -5.95 18.56
N GLU A 103 3.02 -6.85 18.14
CA GLU A 103 3.39 -8.19 17.67
C GLU A 103 4.24 -8.13 16.40
N LEU A 104 3.89 -7.22 15.48
CA LEU A 104 4.63 -7.05 14.25
C LEU A 104 6.05 -6.53 14.52
N ILE A 105 6.18 -5.48 15.36
CA ILE A 105 7.49 -4.91 15.75
C ILE A 105 8.37 -5.92 16.48
N GLU A 106 7.80 -6.75 17.36
CA GLU A 106 8.54 -7.81 18.07
C GLU A 106 9.18 -8.81 17.09
N ILE A 107 8.57 -9.05 15.92
CA ILE A 107 9.07 -9.96 14.90
C ILE A 107 10.09 -9.28 13.99
N ILE A 108 9.74 -8.10 13.44
CA ILE A 108 10.50 -7.49 12.32
C ILE A 108 11.44 -6.37 12.76
N GLY A 109 11.28 -5.83 13.98
CA GLY A 109 11.96 -4.62 14.45
C GLY A 109 11.30 -3.33 13.93
N GLU A 110 11.89 -2.19 14.28
CA GLU A 110 11.32 -0.86 13.97
C GLU A 110 11.73 -0.30 12.60
N LYS A 111 12.84 -0.80 12.04
CA LYS A 111 13.39 -0.28 10.76
C LYS A 111 13.28 -1.34 9.68
N PHE A 112 12.42 -1.10 8.70
CA PHE A 112 12.19 -2.04 7.60
C PHE A 112 11.67 -1.32 6.35
N LYS A 113 11.69 -2.01 5.23
CA LYS A 113 11.02 -1.66 3.98
C LYS A 113 9.93 -2.69 3.68
N VAL A 114 8.88 -2.29 2.99
CA VAL A 114 7.85 -3.20 2.49
C VAL A 114 8.04 -3.38 0.99
N VAL A 115 8.11 -4.63 0.54
CA VAL A 115 8.09 -4.98 -0.89
C VAL A 115 7.05 -6.09 -1.09
N ALA A 116 6.07 -5.88 -1.99
CA ALA A 116 4.98 -6.85 -2.11
C ALA A 116 4.38 -6.91 -3.51
N ASN A 117 4.07 -8.13 -3.94
CA ASN A 117 3.17 -8.43 -5.05
C ASN A 117 1.86 -8.97 -4.46
N ILE A 118 0.96 -8.07 -4.09
CA ILE A 118 -0.25 -8.41 -3.34
C ILE A 118 -1.50 -8.54 -4.23
N PRO A 119 -2.46 -9.37 -3.79
CA PRO A 119 -3.77 -9.41 -4.43
C PRO A 119 -4.41 -8.02 -4.49
N TYR A 120 -4.92 -7.65 -5.65
CA TYR A 120 -5.39 -6.29 -5.92
C TYR A 120 -6.48 -5.79 -4.96
N TYR A 121 -7.32 -6.70 -4.43
CA TYR A 121 -8.44 -6.34 -3.55
C TYR A 121 -8.02 -5.88 -2.15
N ILE A 122 -6.79 -6.17 -1.70
CA ILE A 122 -6.28 -5.73 -0.38
C ILE A 122 -5.24 -4.62 -0.46
N THR A 123 -4.81 -4.20 -1.65
CA THR A 123 -3.71 -3.25 -1.85
C THR A 123 -3.88 -1.97 -1.05
N THR A 124 -5.04 -1.30 -1.19
CA THR A 124 -5.32 -0.05 -0.48
C THR A 124 -5.30 -0.25 1.04
N ALA A 125 -5.94 -1.31 1.52
CA ALA A 125 -5.99 -1.62 2.96
C ALA A 125 -4.58 -1.87 3.52
N LEU A 126 -3.74 -2.57 2.76
CA LEU A 126 -2.36 -2.88 3.17
C LEU A 126 -1.49 -1.62 3.23
N VAL A 127 -1.53 -0.78 2.19
CA VAL A 127 -0.77 0.48 2.18
C VAL A 127 -1.19 1.35 3.36
N MET A 128 -2.49 1.50 3.58
CA MET A 128 -3.01 2.30 4.69
C MET A 128 -2.68 1.71 6.07
N ARG A 129 -2.64 0.38 6.20
CA ARG A 129 -2.18 -0.31 7.42
C ARG A 129 -0.79 0.16 7.85
N PHE A 130 0.14 0.28 6.90
CA PHE A 130 1.51 0.72 7.17
C PHE A 130 1.67 2.25 7.25
N LEU A 131 0.70 3.03 6.79
CA LEU A 131 0.76 4.49 6.85
C LEU A 131 -0.02 5.08 8.04
N GLU A 132 -1.23 4.55 8.35
CA GLU A 132 -2.10 5.12 9.39
C GLU A 132 -1.82 4.56 10.79
N GLU A 133 -1.30 3.34 10.91
CA GLU A 133 -1.04 2.69 12.19
C GLU A 133 0.40 2.88 12.66
N GLY A 134 0.73 2.46 13.88
CA GLY A 134 1.96 2.85 14.57
C GLY A 134 3.28 2.27 14.03
N VAL A 135 3.26 1.50 12.94
CA VAL A 135 4.46 0.85 12.37
C VAL A 135 4.71 1.38 10.97
N HIS A 136 5.68 2.29 10.83
CA HIS A 136 5.97 2.93 9.56
C HIS A 136 7.26 2.38 8.94
N PRO A 137 7.20 1.76 7.76
CA PRO A 137 8.39 1.43 6.98
C PRO A 137 9.06 2.69 6.45
N SER A 138 10.35 2.62 6.10
CA SER A 138 11.03 3.73 5.41
C SER A 138 10.60 3.86 3.94
N ALA A 139 10.14 2.77 3.33
CA ALA A 139 9.55 2.76 1.99
C ALA A 139 8.59 1.59 1.82
N ILE A 140 7.59 1.79 0.95
CA ILE A 140 6.65 0.75 0.51
C ILE A 140 6.76 0.64 -1.00
N THR A 141 7.11 -0.54 -1.51
CA THR A 141 7.10 -0.83 -2.95
C THR A 141 6.09 -1.93 -3.21
N VAL A 142 5.03 -1.60 -3.94
CA VAL A 142 3.93 -2.53 -4.21
C VAL A 142 3.61 -2.61 -5.69
N MET A 143 3.28 -3.82 -6.13
CA MET A 143 2.70 -4.01 -7.45
C MET A 143 1.19 -3.96 -7.35
N VAL A 144 0.58 -3.10 -8.15
CA VAL A 144 -0.85 -2.79 -8.12
C VAL A 144 -1.41 -2.75 -9.55
N GLN A 145 -2.73 -2.85 -9.72
CA GLN A 145 -3.35 -2.58 -11.01
C GLN A 145 -3.02 -1.15 -11.47
N LYS A 146 -2.88 -0.97 -12.78
CA LYS A 146 -2.54 0.34 -13.37
C LYS A 146 -3.47 1.46 -12.88
N GLU A 147 -4.77 1.24 -12.87
CA GLU A 147 -5.78 2.20 -12.35
C GLU A 147 -5.53 2.57 -10.88
N VAL A 148 -5.15 1.61 -10.04
CA VAL A 148 -4.85 1.87 -8.61
C VAL A 148 -3.56 2.68 -8.48
N ALA A 149 -2.56 2.40 -9.31
CA ALA A 149 -1.32 3.18 -9.34
C ALA A 149 -1.58 4.64 -9.74
N ASP A 150 -2.40 4.86 -10.77
CA ASP A 150 -2.78 6.20 -11.23
C ASP A 150 -3.46 7.00 -10.10
N ARG A 151 -4.34 6.36 -9.31
CA ARG A 151 -4.95 6.96 -8.12
C ARG A 151 -3.95 7.30 -7.01
N PHE A 152 -2.91 6.48 -6.82
CA PHE A 152 -1.93 6.73 -5.75
C PHE A 152 -1.09 7.98 -6.00
N VAL A 153 -0.84 8.32 -7.29
CA VAL A 153 0.00 9.44 -7.72
C VAL A 153 -0.78 10.60 -8.34
N ALA A 154 -2.12 10.55 -8.30
CA ALA A 154 -2.99 11.56 -8.91
C ALA A 154 -2.74 12.97 -8.34
N LYS A 155 -3.11 13.99 -9.11
CA LYS A 155 -3.02 15.40 -8.69
C LYS A 155 -4.41 15.95 -8.39
N PRO A 156 -4.53 16.97 -7.51
CA PRO A 156 -5.79 17.65 -7.26
C PRO A 156 -6.51 18.06 -8.55
N ALA A 157 -7.83 17.97 -8.55
CA ALA A 157 -8.71 18.28 -9.67
C ALA A 157 -8.57 17.35 -10.90
N THR A 158 -7.94 16.17 -10.74
CA THR A 158 -7.99 15.11 -11.76
C THR A 158 -9.01 14.03 -11.40
N GLU A 159 -9.44 13.22 -12.37
CA GLU A 159 -10.47 12.19 -12.19
C GLU A 159 -10.06 11.11 -11.16
N ASP A 160 -8.78 10.74 -11.16
CA ASP A 160 -8.21 9.71 -10.29
C ASP A 160 -7.90 10.21 -8.88
N TYR A 161 -7.95 11.53 -8.64
CA TYR A 161 -7.63 12.09 -7.34
C TYR A 161 -8.70 11.75 -6.30
N GLY A 162 -8.26 11.28 -5.13
CA GLY A 162 -9.18 10.81 -4.12
C GLY A 162 -8.59 10.72 -2.72
N ALA A 163 -9.35 10.15 -1.81
CA ALA A 163 -8.95 9.99 -0.41
C ALA A 163 -7.62 9.26 -0.26
N ILE A 164 -7.37 8.23 -1.08
CA ILE A 164 -6.12 7.45 -1.00
C ILE A 164 -4.91 8.28 -1.40
N THR A 165 -5.02 9.11 -2.42
CA THR A 165 -3.95 10.01 -2.87
C THR A 165 -3.55 10.97 -1.75
N MET A 166 -4.55 11.62 -1.13
CA MET A 166 -4.35 12.54 -0.02
C MET A 166 -3.76 11.84 1.21
N ALA A 167 -4.31 10.66 1.53
CA ALA A 167 -3.83 9.89 2.67
C ALA A 167 -2.35 9.48 2.50
N ILE A 168 -1.96 9.02 1.32
CA ILE A 168 -0.54 8.72 1.04
C ILE A 168 0.32 9.98 1.19
N SER A 169 -0.12 11.12 0.62
CA SER A 169 0.61 12.39 0.65
C SER A 169 0.81 12.94 2.06
N LEU A 170 -0.01 12.52 3.04
CA LEU A 170 0.14 12.88 4.46
C LEU A 170 1.35 12.18 5.11
N TYR A 171 1.79 11.05 4.57
CA TYR A 171 2.84 10.20 5.14
C TYR A 171 4.10 10.11 4.28
N GLY A 172 4.06 10.58 3.05
CA GLY A 172 5.19 10.49 2.13
C GLY A 172 4.85 10.84 0.70
N ASP A 173 5.69 10.43 -0.24
CA ASP A 173 5.51 10.67 -1.66
C ASP A 173 5.45 9.37 -2.45
N ALA A 174 4.43 9.21 -3.29
CA ALA A 174 4.25 8.07 -4.18
C ALA A 174 4.75 8.37 -5.59
N LYS A 175 5.35 7.36 -6.23
CA LYS A 175 5.79 7.41 -7.64
C LYS A 175 5.51 6.09 -8.32
N ILE A 176 5.04 6.13 -9.57
CA ILE A 176 5.07 4.96 -10.45
C ILE A 176 6.51 4.83 -10.94
N VAL A 177 7.17 3.73 -10.55
CA VAL A 177 8.58 3.47 -10.89
C VAL A 177 8.76 2.41 -11.98
N GLY A 178 7.70 1.68 -12.33
CA GLY A 178 7.72 0.71 -13.41
C GLY A 178 6.32 0.31 -13.87
N GLN A 179 6.24 -0.23 -15.09
CA GLN A 179 5.02 -0.85 -15.63
C GLN A 179 5.28 -2.31 -15.91
N VAL A 180 4.25 -3.15 -15.75
CA VAL A 180 4.34 -4.60 -15.86
C VAL A 180 3.18 -5.11 -16.71
N ASP A 181 3.53 -5.72 -17.84
CA ASP A 181 2.56 -6.37 -18.71
C ASP A 181 1.96 -7.60 -18.00
N LYS A 182 0.66 -7.79 -18.15
CA LYS A 182 -0.07 -8.90 -17.54
C LYS A 182 0.46 -10.27 -17.93
N SER A 183 1.14 -10.43 -19.08
CA SER A 183 1.72 -11.70 -19.52
C SER A 183 2.87 -12.20 -18.64
N MET A 184 3.44 -11.31 -17.80
CA MET A 184 4.52 -11.65 -16.84
C MET A 184 4.04 -12.48 -15.64
N PHE A 185 2.73 -12.67 -15.51
CA PHE A 185 2.12 -13.39 -14.39
C PHE A 185 1.59 -14.78 -14.78
N TYR A 186 1.52 -15.65 -13.79
CA TYR A 186 0.85 -16.93 -13.91
C TYR A 186 -0.03 -17.18 -12.67
N PRO A 187 -1.34 -17.34 -12.83
CA PRO A 187 -2.15 -17.11 -14.03
C PRO A 187 -2.09 -15.66 -14.53
N VAL A 188 -2.42 -15.44 -15.81
CA VAL A 188 -2.44 -14.10 -16.40
C VAL A 188 -3.63 -13.30 -15.86
N PRO A 189 -3.43 -12.13 -15.23
CA PRO A 189 -4.52 -11.28 -14.77
C PRO A 189 -5.24 -10.59 -15.93
N LYS A 190 -6.36 -9.94 -15.65
CA LYS A 190 -7.18 -9.26 -16.67
C LYS A 190 -6.56 -7.95 -17.18
N VAL A 191 -5.78 -7.27 -16.34
CA VAL A 191 -5.24 -5.92 -16.58
C VAL A 191 -3.75 -5.86 -16.28
N ASP A 192 -3.07 -4.88 -16.86
CA ASP A 192 -1.67 -4.59 -16.59
C ASP A 192 -1.49 -4.05 -15.17
N SER A 193 -0.26 -4.13 -14.69
CA SER A 193 0.14 -3.67 -13.37
C SER A 193 1.17 -2.54 -13.45
N SER A 194 1.31 -1.82 -12.36
CA SER A 194 2.38 -0.86 -12.18
C SER A 194 3.09 -1.12 -10.85
N ILE A 195 4.38 -0.83 -10.80
CA ILE A 195 5.17 -0.82 -9.58
C ILE A 195 5.10 0.59 -9.02
N VAL A 196 4.54 0.73 -7.82
CA VAL A 196 4.49 2.01 -7.10
C VAL A 196 5.43 1.94 -5.92
N ARG A 197 6.28 2.96 -5.78
CA ARG A 197 7.11 3.18 -4.60
C ARG A 197 6.58 4.38 -3.84
N ILE A 198 6.43 4.23 -2.54
CA ILE A 198 6.06 5.27 -1.59
C ILE A 198 7.25 5.44 -0.64
N ASP A 199 7.92 6.57 -0.73
CA ASP A 199 8.96 6.94 0.24
C ASP A 199 8.27 7.55 1.46
N VAL A 200 8.40 6.90 2.64
CA VAL A 200 7.67 7.27 3.86
C VAL A 200 8.55 8.13 4.75
N TYR A 201 8.05 9.29 5.14
CA TYR A 201 8.75 10.24 6.03
C TYR A 201 7.77 11.21 6.69
N ASP A 202 8.20 11.86 7.76
CA ASP A 202 7.35 12.78 8.51
C ASP A 202 7.31 14.18 7.89
N LYS A 203 6.67 14.30 6.74
CA LYS A 203 6.50 15.55 5.98
C LYS A 203 5.72 16.62 6.75
N TYR A 204 4.78 16.19 7.57
CA TYR A 204 3.88 17.04 8.34
C TYR A 204 4.08 16.81 9.85
N ALA A 205 5.33 17.02 10.31
CA ALA A 205 5.66 16.94 11.72
C ALA A 205 4.80 17.93 12.54
N GLY A 206 4.26 17.45 13.67
CA GLY A 206 3.38 18.25 14.53
C GLY A 206 1.91 18.31 14.13
N VAL A 207 1.53 17.81 12.94
CA VAL A 207 0.12 17.69 12.52
C VAL A 207 -0.52 16.47 13.15
N ASN A 208 -1.74 16.63 13.67
CA ASN A 208 -2.51 15.50 14.18
C ASN A 208 -3.08 14.67 13.03
N LYS A 209 -2.28 13.68 12.57
CA LYS A 209 -2.62 12.85 11.41
C LYS A 209 -3.96 12.12 11.55
N LYS A 210 -4.39 11.76 12.78
CA LYS A 210 -5.71 11.14 12.99
C LYS A 210 -6.86 12.10 12.68
N LYS A 211 -6.74 13.37 13.07
CA LYS A 211 -7.74 14.40 12.73
C LYS A 211 -7.78 14.64 11.23
N VAL A 212 -6.62 14.76 10.59
CA VAL A 212 -6.51 14.96 9.13
C VAL A 212 -7.10 13.77 8.37
N ASN A 213 -6.78 12.53 8.73
CA ASN A 213 -7.36 11.33 8.11
C ASN A 213 -8.88 11.30 8.25
N LYS A 214 -9.44 11.75 9.40
CA LYS A 214 -10.89 11.91 9.56
C LYS A 214 -11.45 12.92 8.56
N ALA A 215 -10.78 14.07 8.39
CA ALA A 215 -11.19 15.11 7.45
C ALA A 215 -11.11 14.64 5.99
N ILE A 216 -10.03 13.91 5.62
CA ILE A 216 -9.89 13.29 4.29
C ILE A 216 -11.07 12.34 4.03
N LYS A 217 -11.31 11.38 4.92
CA LYS A 217 -12.41 10.41 4.79
C LYS A 217 -13.76 11.10 4.66
N CYS A 218 -13.97 12.18 5.41
CA CYS A 218 -15.17 13.00 5.34
C CYS A 218 -15.30 13.71 3.99
N ALA A 219 -14.26 14.40 3.52
CA ALA A 219 -14.28 15.17 2.28
C ALA A 219 -14.67 14.33 1.06
N PHE A 220 -14.28 13.04 1.04
CA PHE A 220 -14.57 12.10 -0.05
C PHE A 220 -15.72 11.13 0.21
N MET A 221 -16.44 11.27 1.34
CA MET A 221 -17.50 10.34 1.74
C MET A 221 -18.64 10.24 0.71
N MET A 222 -19.05 11.38 0.16
CA MET A 222 -20.10 11.45 -0.85
C MET A 222 -19.63 12.24 -2.07
N ARG A 223 -19.07 11.58 -3.09
CA ARG A 223 -18.46 12.21 -4.28
C ARG A 223 -19.35 13.23 -4.97
N ARG A 224 -20.68 13.02 -5.00
CA ARG A 224 -21.64 13.91 -5.67
C ARG A 224 -22.09 15.10 -4.81
N LYS A 225 -21.68 15.19 -3.55
CA LYS A 225 -22.04 16.29 -2.64
C LYS A 225 -20.88 17.29 -2.53
N THR A 226 -21.23 18.52 -2.14
CA THR A 226 -20.22 19.54 -1.83
C THR A 226 -19.46 19.19 -0.57
N LEU A 227 -18.25 19.74 -0.43
CA LEU A 227 -17.45 19.62 0.78
C LEU A 227 -18.22 20.07 2.02
N LEU A 228 -18.91 21.23 1.95
CA LEU A 228 -19.73 21.74 3.04
C LEU A 228 -20.73 20.68 3.54
N ASN A 229 -21.45 20.01 2.63
CA ASN A 229 -22.43 19.00 3.01
C ASN A 229 -21.77 17.74 3.60
N ASN A 230 -20.59 17.37 3.13
CA ASN A 230 -19.83 16.23 3.67
C ASN A 230 -19.34 16.53 5.09
N LEU A 231 -18.78 17.71 5.32
CA LEU A 231 -18.26 18.12 6.62
C LEU A 231 -19.38 18.23 7.67
N THR A 232 -20.49 18.87 7.35
CA THR A 232 -21.63 19.01 8.25
C THR A 232 -22.33 17.69 8.59
N ALA A 233 -22.14 16.65 7.77
CA ALA A 233 -22.67 15.31 8.07
C ALA A 233 -21.86 14.56 9.14
N VAL A 234 -20.61 14.94 9.38
CA VAL A 234 -19.66 14.19 10.24
C VAL A 234 -19.20 14.99 11.46
N TYR A 235 -19.03 16.30 11.30
CA TYR A 235 -18.59 17.16 12.39
C TYR A 235 -19.80 17.78 13.11
N PRO A 236 -19.78 17.85 14.46
CA PRO A 236 -20.86 18.45 15.25
C PRO A 236 -20.81 19.98 15.23
N VAL A 237 -20.68 20.58 14.03
CA VAL A 237 -20.57 22.00 13.79
C VAL A 237 -21.74 22.44 12.91
N GLN A 238 -22.37 23.59 13.24
CA GLN A 238 -23.49 24.10 12.46
C GLN A 238 -23.04 24.45 11.03
N LYS A 239 -23.97 24.28 10.08
CA LYS A 239 -23.68 24.47 8.65
C LYS A 239 -23.13 25.88 8.35
N ASP A 240 -23.72 26.91 8.98
CA ASP A 240 -23.31 28.31 8.77
C ASP A 240 -21.91 28.58 9.34
N GLU A 241 -21.55 27.94 10.44
CA GLU A 241 -20.20 28.02 11.01
C GLU A 241 -19.18 27.29 10.11
N THR A 242 -19.54 26.10 9.62
CA THR A 242 -18.70 25.36 8.66
C THR A 242 -18.50 26.18 7.38
N ALA A 243 -19.55 26.88 6.90
CA ALA A 243 -19.45 27.75 5.73
C ALA A 243 -18.45 28.89 5.97
N LYS A 244 -18.53 29.58 7.12
CA LYS A 244 -17.59 30.64 7.49
C LYS A 244 -16.13 30.17 7.57
N ILE A 245 -15.92 28.93 8.07
CA ILE A 245 -14.59 28.31 8.10
C ILE A 245 -14.08 28.14 6.66
N LEU A 246 -14.89 27.59 5.75
CA LEU A 246 -14.47 27.40 4.35
C LEU A 246 -14.19 28.73 3.66
N GLU A 247 -15.03 29.75 3.86
CA GLU A 247 -14.83 31.10 3.32
C GLU A 247 -13.54 31.74 3.85
N SER A 248 -13.20 31.57 5.14
CA SER A 248 -11.97 32.07 5.73
C SER A 248 -10.70 31.45 5.12
N LEU A 249 -10.81 30.24 4.58
CA LEU A 249 -9.77 29.51 3.86
C LEU A 249 -9.81 29.74 2.33
N ASN A 250 -10.63 30.68 1.85
CA ASN A 250 -10.88 30.94 0.42
C ASN A 250 -11.32 29.70 -0.35
N ILE A 251 -12.14 28.85 0.27
CA ILE A 251 -12.68 27.62 -0.36
C ILE A 251 -14.14 27.90 -0.77
N ASP A 252 -14.45 27.69 -2.05
CA ASP A 252 -15.80 27.84 -2.58
C ASP A 252 -16.75 26.85 -1.87
N LEU A 253 -17.91 27.30 -1.40
CA LEU A 253 -18.94 26.51 -0.75
C LEU A 253 -19.50 25.39 -1.65
N LYS A 254 -19.34 25.52 -2.99
CA LYS A 254 -19.66 24.50 -3.99
C LYS A 254 -18.53 23.53 -4.25
N ALA A 255 -17.33 23.76 -3.70
CA ALA A 255 -16.17 22.89 -3.88
C ALA A 255 -16.49 21.44 -3.44
N ARG A 256 -15.80 20.49 -4.05
CA ARG A 256 -15.84 19.07 -3.68
C ARG A 256 -14.49 18.63 -3.16
N GLY A 257 -14.42 17.51 -2.45
CA GLY A 257 -13.18 16.99 -1.88
C GLY A 257 -12.04 16.84 -2.90
N GLU A 258 -12.37 16.48 -4.13
CA GLU A 258 -11.42 16.28 -5.23
C GLU A 258 -10.70 17.55 -5.72
N THR A 259 -11.21 18.72 -5.37
CA THR A 259 -10.56 20.00 -5.76
C THR A 259 -9.58 20.54 -4.73
N LEU A 260 -9.53 19.93 -3.55
CA LEU A 260 -8.73 20.44 -2.44
C LEU A 260 -7.30 19.91 -2.45
N THR A 261 -6.40 20.71 -1.93
CA THR A 261 -5.05 20.28 -1.56
C THR A 261 -5.05 19.65 -0.16
N LEU A 262 -3.99 18.90 0.14
CA LEU A 262 -3.82 18.35 1.49
C LEU A 262 -3.66 19.45 2.54
N ASP A 263 -2.96 20.55 2.23
CA ASP A 263 -2.76 21.67 3.15
C ASP A 263 -4.11 22.30 3.55
N GLN A 264 -5.03 22.48 2.59
CA GLN A 264 -6.38 22.96 2.88
C GLN A 264 -7.16 22.00 3.79
N ILE A 265 -7.01 20.68 3.60
CA ILE A 265 -7.64 19.68 4.48
C ILE A 265 -7.03 19.70 5.89
N ILE A 266 -5.73 19.93 6.03
CA ILE A 266 -5.07 20.08 7.33
C ILE A 266 -5.67 21.29 8.07
N GLU A 267 -5.75 22.46 7.44
CA GLU A 267 -6.34 23.67 8.02
C GLU A 267 -7.82 23.47 8.41
N ILE A 268 -8.62 22.84 7.54
CA ILE A 268 -10.00 22.47 7.84
C ILE A 268 -10.08 21.57 9.08
N SER A 269 -9.20 20.55 9.15
CA SER A 269 -9.20 19.58 10.26
C SER A 269 -8.91 20.24 11.61
N ASP A 270 -8.02 21.23 11.63
CA ASP A 270 -7.66 21.97 12.83
C ASP A 270 -8.78 22.88 13.30
N LEU A 271 -9.48 23.55 12.39
CA LEU A 271 -10.59 24.45 12.71
C LEU A 271 -11.84 23.71 13.16
N LEU A 272 -12.17 22.56 12.54
CA LEU A 272 -13.36 21.76 12.88
C LEU A 272 -13.18 20.83 14.10
N SER A 273 -11.99 20.71 14.63
CA SER A 273 -11.70 19.82 15.76
C SER A 273 -11.41 20.56 17.07
N LYS A 274 -11.70 21.86 17.08
CA LYS A 274 -11.71 22.69 18.30
C LYS A 274 -13.01 22.45 19.03
#